data_7024475c902fb6ef9118165cfa53d2cd
#
_entry.id   7024475c902fb6ef9118165cfa53d2cd
#
_cell.length_a   1.000
_cell.length_b   1.000
_cell.length_c   1.000
_cell.angle_alpha   90.00
_cell.angle_beta   90.00
_cell.angle_gamma   90.00
#
_symmetry.space_group_name_H-M   'P 1'
#
loop_
_entity.id
_entity.type
_entity.pdbx_description
1 polymer ?
#
loop_
_entity_poly.entity_id
_entity_poly.type
_entity_poly.pdbx_seq_one_letter_code
_entity_poly.pdbx_strand_id
1 'polypeptide(L)'
;MDIKHMKYFIEVVKQGGMTNASKSLYIAQPTISKAIKDIENEMGTPLFDRSKRHLILTDAGQIFYEKSKEIVALYDYLPSEMERLNGLETGHINMGMSA
;
A
#
# COMPACT_ATOMS: atom_id res chain seq x y z
N MET A 1 -5.80 3.50 9.24
CA MET A 1 -5.12 2.95 8.07
C MET A 1 -5.26 3.89 6.89
N ASP A 2 -4.21 4.07 6.12
CA ASP A 2 -4.25 4.89 4.92
C ASP A 2 -3.48 4.20 3.80
N ILE A 3 -3.39 4.87 2.66
CA ILE A 3 -2.69 4.32 1.48
C ILE A 3 -1.23 4.03 1.79
N LYS A 4 -0.60 4.87 2.59
CA LYS A 4 0.80 4.67 2.97
C LYS A 4 0.97 3.36 3.74
N HIS A 5 0.07 3.08 4.67
CA HIS A 5 0.10 1.84 5.44
C HIS A 5 -0.08 0.63 4.53
N MET A 6 -0.97 0.74 3.54
CA MET A 6 -1.17 -0.34 2.57
C MET A 6 0.10 -0.58 1.75
N LYS A 7 0.77 0.49 1.35
CA LYS A 7 2.02 0.37 0.59
C LYS A 7 3.11 -0.29 1.43
N TYR A 8 3.18 0.02 2.72
CA TYR A 8 4.13 -0.64 3.61
C TYR A 8 3.85 -2.13 3.69
N PHE A 9 2.58 -2.48 3.86
CA PHE A 9 2.18 -3.89 3.95
C PHE A 9 2.57 -4.65 2.68
N ILE A 10 2.25 -4.07 1.53
CA ILE A 10 2.55 -4.69 0.23
C ILE A 10 4.06 -4.92 0.11
N GLU A 11 4.85 -3.92 0.50
CA GLU A 11 6.30 -4.04 0.39
C GLU A 11 6.86 -5.11 1.32
N VAL A 12 6.31 -5.22 2.54
CA VAL A 12 6.73 -6.26 3.49
C VAL A 12 6.52 -7.63 2.87
N VAL A 13 5.38 -7.83 2.23
CA VAL A 13 5.08 -9.12 1.58
C VAL A 13 6.04 -9.37 0.42
N LYS A 14 6.24 -8.36 -0.42
CA LYS A 14 7.10 -8.49 -1.59
C LYS A 14 8.56 -8.76 -1.22
N GLN A 15 9.04 -8.12 -0.18
CA GLN A 15 10.44 -8.26 0.24
C GLN A 15 10.67 -9.45 1.16
N GLY A 16 9.60 -10.08 1.63
CA GLY A 16 9.70 -11.24 2.49
C GLY A 16 10.01 -10.94 3.94
N GLY A 17 9.88 -9.68 4.36
CA GLY A 17 10.10 -9.33 5.75
C GLY A 17 10.21 -7.83 5.96
N MET A 18 10.10 -7.44 7.23
CA MET A 18 10.08 -6.01 7.59
C MET A 18 11.45 -5.34 7.44
N THR A 19 12.52 -6.06 7.71
CA THR A 19 13.87 -5.50 7.59
C THR A 19 14.18 -5.14 6.14
N ASN A 20 13.87 -6.06 5.22
CA ASN A 20 14.13 -5.80 3.81
C ASN A 20 13.21 -4.70 3.27
N ALA A 21 11.96 -4.66 3.73
CA ALA A 21 11.03 -3.61 3.34
C ALA A 21 11.54 -2.24 3.84
N SER A 22 12.07 -2.21 5.05
CA SER A 22 12.65 -1.00 5.63
C SER A 22 13.76 -0.46 4.74
N LYS A 23 14.64 -1.33 4.28
CA LYS A 23 15.73 -0.94 3.39
C LYS A 23 15.22 -0.45 2.04
N SER A 24 14.25 -1.17 1.48
CA SER A 24 13.68 -0.86 0.19
C SER A 24 12.97 0.49 0.19
N LEU A 25 12.25 0.79 1.27
CA LEU A 25 11.45 2.01 1.37
C LEU A 25 12.20 3.18 2.00
N TYR A 26 13.40 2.95 2.52
CA TYR A 26 14.17 3.96 3.27
C TYR A 26 13.36 4.50 4.45
N ILE A 27 12.70 3.59 5.17
CA ILE A 27 11.86 3.91 6.32
C ILE A 27 12.30 3.02 7.48
N ALA A 28 12.35 3.59 8.69
CA ALA A 28 12.76 2.84 9.86
C ALA A 28 11.84 1.65 10.10
N GLN A 29 12.43 0.50 10.43
CA GLN A 29 11.66 -0.72 10.65
C GLN A 29 10.55 -0.56 11.70
N PRO A 30 10.78 0.13 12.84
CA PRO A 30 9.70 0.32 13.82
C PRO A 30 8.50 1.05 13.24
N THR A 31 8.69 1.94 12.29
CA THR A 31 7.59 2.66 11.64
C THR A 31 6.74 1.69 10.82
N ILE A 32 7.40 0.82 10.08
CA ILE A 32 6.70 -0.19 9.28
C ILE A 32 5.99 -1.18 10.18
N SER A 33 6.68 -1.66 11.21
CA SER A 33 6.13 -2.62 12.14
C SER A 33 4.88 -2.08 12.84
N LYS A 34 4.94 -0.80 13.25
CA LYS A 34 3.79 -0.16 13.88
C LYS A 34 2.62 -0.02 12.92
N ALA A 35 2.90 0.35 11.67
CA ALA A 35 1.86 0.47 10.66
C ALA A 35 1.14 -0.86 10.44
N ILE A 36 1.89 -1.94 10.35
CA ILE A 36 1.31 -3.28 10.19
C ILE A 36 0.44 -3.63 11.39
N LYS A 37 0.92 -3.35 12.59
CA LYS A 37 0.17 -3.64 13.81
C LYS A 37 -1.11 -2.82 13.87
N ASP A 38 -1.05 -1.56 13.45
CA ASP A 38 -2.23 -0.70 13.43
C ASP A 38 -3.27 -1.25 12.45
N ILE A 39 -2.83 -1.74 11.30
CA ILE A 39 -3.74 -2.36 10.33
C ILE A 39 -4.40 -3.60 10.95
N GLU A 40 -3.61 -4.45 11.58
CA GLU A 40 -4.15 -5.67 12.20
C GLU A 40 -5.17 -5.34 13.28
N ASN A 41 -4.88 -4.31 14.07
CA ASN A 41 -5.82 -3.87 15.11
C ASN A 41 -7.12 -3.35 14.49
N GLU A 42 -7.00 -2.60 13.42
CA GLU A 42 -8.17 -2.03 12.75
C GLU A 42 -9.00 -3.12 12.07
N MET A 43 -8.35 -4.09 11.46
CA MET A 43 -9.04 -5.21 10.80
C MET A 43 -9.57 -6.24 11.80
N GLY A 44 -9.05 -6.22 13.02
CA GLY A 44 -9.48 -7.14 14.06
C GLY A 44 -8.96 -8.56 13.89
N THR A 45 -7.90 -8.74 13.12
CA THR A 45 -7.34 -10.07 12.88
C THR A 45 -5.87 -9.95 12.50
N PRO A 46 -5.05 -10.95 12.85
CA PRO A 46 -3.67 -10.96 12.40
C PRO A 46 -3.59 -11.16 10.90
N LEU A 47 -2.70 -10.44 10.25
CA LEU A 47 -2.46 -10.58 8.82
C LEU A 47 -1.19 -11.39 8.56
N PHE A 48 -0.31 -11.51 9.55
CA PHE A 48 0.88 -12.33 9.48
C PHE A 48 0.87 -13.36 10.60
N ASP A 49 1.33 -14.55 10.28
CA ASP A 49 1.51 -15.64 11.25
C ASP A 49 2.93 -15.54 11.77
N ARG A 50 3.08 -15.03 12.99
CA ARG A 50 4.39 -14.82 13.60
C ARG A 50 4.89 -16.01 14.40
N SER A 51 4.14 -17.10 14.41
CA SER A 51 4.55 -18.34 15.09
C SER A 51 5.59 -19.11 14.29
N LYS A 52 5.76 -18.75 13.03
CA LYS A 52 6.73 -19.40 12.15
C LYS A 52 8.04 -18.64 12.12
N ARG A 53 9.09 -19.33 11.69
CA ARG A 53 10.40 -18.72 11.55
C ARG A 53 10.39 -17.59 10.53
N HIS A 54 9.66 -17.81 9.43
CA HIS A 54 9.51 -16.82 8.38
C HIS A 54 8.17 -16.11 8.52
N LEU A 55 8.10 -14.89 8.04
CA LEU A 55 6.87 -14.12 8.05
C LEU A 55 5.96 -14.66 6.96
N ILE A 56 4.85 -15.25 7.37
CA ILE A 56 3.88 -15.88 6.46
C ILE A 56 2.53 -15.20 6.61
N LEU A 57 1.85 -14.97 5.50
CA LEU A 57 0.51 -14.40 5.54
C LEU A 57 -0.49 -15.39 6.10
N THR A 58 -1.41 -14.87 6.93
CA THR A 58 -2.61 -15.64 7.29
C THR A 58 -3.57 -15.59 6.10
N ASP A 59 -4.67 -16.33 6.19
CA ASP A 59 -5.71 -16.24 5.16
C ASP A 59 -6.22 -14.81 5.04
N ALA A 60 -6.44 -14.15 6.18
CA ALA A 60 -6.85 -12.76 6.19
C ALA A 60 -5.79 -11.87 5.55
N GLY A 61 -4.52 -12.15 5.82
CA GLY A 61 -3.42 -11.41 5.22
C GLY A 61 -3.37 -11.54 3.72
N GLN A 62 -3.67 -12.74 3.22
CA GLN A 62 -3.68 -12.98 1.77
C GLN A 62 -4.78 -12.14 1.11
N ILE A 63 -5.96 -12.13 1.70
CA ILE A 63 -7.06 -11.32 1.20
C ILE A 63 -6.71 -9.84 1.25
N PHE A 64 -6.16 -9.41 2.37
CA PHE A 64 -5.78 -8.01 2.54
C PHE A 64 -4.73 -7.59 1.50
N TYR A 65 -3.77 -8.46 1.25
CA TYR A 65 -2.72 -8.20 0.27
C TYR A 65 -3.31 -8.01 -1.13
N GLU A 66 -4.19 -8.92 -1.55
CA GLU A 66 -4.82 -8.85 -2.87
C GLU A 66 -5.62 -7.57 -3.02
N LYS A 67 -6.44 -7.26 -2.02
CA LYS A 67 -7.28 -6.06 -2.08
C LYS A 67 -6.48 -4.77 -1.99
N SER A 68 -5.45 -4.76 -1.16
CA SER A 68 -4.59 -3.58 -1.02
C SER A 68 -3.89 -3.26 -2.33
N LYS A 69 -3.43 -4.28 -3.04
CA LYS A 69 -2.79 -4.06 -4.34
C LYS A 69 -3.76 -3.40 -5.31
N GLU A 70 -5.02 -3.83 -5.32
CA GLU A 70 -6.03 -3.24 -6.17
C GLU A 70 -6.29 -1.78 -5.79
N ILE A 71 -6.44 -1.53 -4.50
CA ILE A 71 -6.71 -0.18 -4.01
C ILE A 71 -5.56 0.77 -4.33
N VAL A 72 -4.34 0.34 -4.06
CA VAL A 72 -3.15 1.17 -4.31
C VAL A 72 -3.00 1.43 -5.81
N ALA A 73 -3.25 0.42 -6.63
CA ALA A 73 -3.16 0.58 -8.08
C ALA A 73 -4.15 1.64 -8.57
N LEU A 74 -5.38 1.59 -8.07
CA LEU A 74 -6.39 2.58 -8.43
C LEU A 74 -6.02 3.97 -7.94
N TYR A 75 -5.51 4.05 -6.72
CA TYR A 75 -5.09 5.31 -6.14
C TYR A 75 -3.96 5.94 -6.96
N ASP A 76 -2.95 5.14 -7.31
CA ASP A 76 -1.80 5.63 -8.06
C ASP A 76 -2.16 5.99 -9.49
N TYR A 77 -3.18 5.35 -10.04
CA TYR A 77 -3.61 5.58 -11.42
C TYR A 77 -4.50 6.82 -11.55
N LEU A 78 -5.09 7.27 -10.46
CA LEU A 78 -6.08 8.34 -10.49
C LEU A 78 -5.57 9.64 -11.13
N PRO A 79 -4.37 10.13 -10.80
CA PRO A 79 -3.86 11.33 -11.47
C PRO A 79 -3.74 11.16 -12.98
N SER A 80 -3.36 9.98 -13.44
CA SER A 80 -3.24 9.70 -14.88
C SER A 80 -4.59 9.76 -15.57
N GLU A 81 -5.64 9.30 -14.90
CA GLU A 81 -7.00 9.38 -15.43
C GLU A 81 -7.43 10.82 -15.61
N MET A 82 -7.16 11.66 -14.61
CA MET A 82 -7.51 13.06 -14.67
C MET A 82 -6.74 13.77 -15.77
N GLU A 83 -5.46 13.46 -15.87
CA GLU A 83 -4.59 14.06 -16.87
C GLU A 83 -5.05 13.70 -18.28
N ARG A 84 -5.43 12.44 -18.48
CA ARG A 84 -5.90 11.99 -19.78
C ARG A 84 -7.20 12.69 -20.18
N LEU A 85 -8.10 12.83 -19.22
CA LEU A 85 -9.36 13.53 -19.46
C LEU A 85 -9.12 14.99 -19.82
N ASN A 86 -8.25 15.67 -19.08
CA ASN A 86 -7.92 17.06 -19.33
C ASN A 86 -7.30 17.24 -20.71
N GLY A 87 -6.42 16.34 -21.09
CA GLY A 87 -5.79 16.38 -22.41
C GLY A 87 -6.79 16.22 -23.52
N LEU A 88 -7.76 15.34 -23.36
CA LEU A 88 -8.78 15.10 -24.36
C LEU A 88 -9.76 16.26 -24.47
N GLU A 89 -10.08 16.88 -23.34
CA GLU A 89 -11.04 17.97 -23.30
C GLU A 89 -10.50 19.29 -23.83
N THR A 90 -9.32 19.63 -23.43
CA THR A 90 -8.79 20.99 -23.66
C THR A 90 -7.77 21.05 -24.76
N GLY A 91 -7.18 19.94 -25.06
CA GLY A 91 -6.04 19.96 -25.95
C GLY A 91 -4.80 20.56 -25.31
N HIS A 92 -4.95 20.97 -24.08
CA HIS A 92 -3.84 21.53 -23.31
C HIS A 92 -4.08 21.42 -21.86
N ILE A 93 -4.24 22.21 -21.32
CA ILE A 93 -4.55 22.23 -20.13
C ILE A 93 -4.60 22.68 -19.06
N ASN A 94 -4.94 23.16 -18.96
CA ASN A 94 -4.99 23.55 -18.01
C ASN A 94 -5.25 23.50 -17.04
N MET A 95 -5.57 23.61 -16.83
CA MET A 95 -5.83 23.52 -16.06
C MET A 95 -5.88 23.43 -15.18
N GLY A 96 -5.93 23.62 -15.19
CA GLY A 96 -6.06 23.49 -14.45
C GLY A 96 -6.42 23.67 -13.79
N MET A 97 -6.66 23.84 -13.80
CA MET A 97 -6.95 23.85 -13.29
C MET A 97 -7.27 24.13 -12.73
N SER A 98 -7.38 24.34 -12.79
CA SER A 98 -7.68 24.37 -12.55
C SER A 98 -7.98 24.54 -12.10
N ALA A 99 -8.23 24.84 -12.05
CA ALA A 99 -8.41 24.75 -11.79
C ALA A 99 -8.41 24.77 -11.60
#